data_755ea48fa80fbe9246b5e9cf3eda82d1
#
_entry.id   755ea48fa80fbe9246b5e9cf3eda82d1
#
_cell.length_a   1.000
_cell.length_b   1.000
_cell.length_c   1.000
_cell.angle_alpha   90.00
_cell.angle_beta   90.00
_cell.angle_gamma   90.00
#
_symmetry.space_group_name_H-M   'P 1'
#
loop_
_entity.id
_entity.type
_entity.pdbx_description
1 polymer ?
#
loop_
_entity_poly.entity_id
_entity_poly.type
_entity_poly.pdbx_seq_one_letter_code
_entity_poly.pdbx_strand_id
1 'polypeptide(L)'
;GDHCFAAFSGDLAPALLVFDADVTMIGPEGSRTVPLNDIYTDDGAAHLLLTEGEILTAVHLPSAQDYRSGYAKVRVRDSLDFPLAGAAIAMKMGPEGLEQIKVALTGLNSCPIVLTGTDALAGHRVDEKALNILTALLPKQIQPMTSTMTPPGYRRKVATNLIRKVALSLNDR
;
A
#
# COMPACT_ATOMS: atom_id res chain seq x y z
N GLY A 1 -13.00 22.45 10.90
CA GLY A 1 -11.89 21.64 10.47
C GLY A 1 -12.16 21.12 9.09
N ASP A 2 -11.26 21.39 8.23
CA ASP A 2 -11.47 21.23 6.80
C ASP A 2 -10.84 19.96 6.24
N HIS A 3 -10.34 19.07 7.10
CA HIS A 3 -9.71 17.81 6.72
C HIS A 3 -10.72 16.66 6.65
N CYS A 4 -10.76 15.97 5.50
CA CYS A 4 -11.65 14.82 5.28
C CYS A 4 -10.91 13.50 5.56
N PHE A 5 -11.46 12.69 6.45
CA PHE A 5 -10.93 11.38 6.82
C PHE A 5 -11.59 10.22 6.05
N ALA A 6 -12.21 10.48 4.90
CA ALA A 6 -12.75 9.41 4.07
C ALA A 6 -11.63 8.46 3.62
N ALA A 7 -11.82 7.16 3.86
CA ALA A 7 -10.77 6.18 3.56
C ALA A 7 -10.59 5.97 2.05
N PHE A 8 -9.35 5.98 1.60
CA PHE A 8 -8.98 5.57 0.26
C PHE A 8 -9.13 4.05 0.10
N SER A 9 -9.84 3.60 -0.92
CA SER A 9 -10.22 2.19 -1.11
C SER A 9 -9.87 1.65 -2.50
N GLY A 10 -8.77 2.10 -3.10
CA GLY A 10 -8.28 1.63 -4.40
C GLY A 10 -7.46 0.33 -4.26
N ASP A 11 -7.73 -0.67 -5.08
CA ASP A 11 -6.99 -1.95 -5.08
C ASP A 11 -5.69 -1.85 -5.87
N LEU A 12 -5.68 -1.08 -6.97
CA LEU A 12 -4.54 -1.00 -7.89
C LEU A 12 -3.38 -0.18 -7.31
N ALA A 13 -3.67 0.91 -6.60
CA ALA A 13 -2.64 1.80 -6.07
C ALA A 13 -1.60 1.08 -5.19
N PRO A 14 -1.97 0.29 -4.16
CA PRO A 14 -0.96 -0.42 -3.38
C PRO A 14 -0.14 -1.43 -4.20
N ALA A 15 -0.75 -2.07 -5.21
CA ALA A 15 -0.03 -3.01 -6.08
C ALA A 15 1.02 -2.31 -6.96
N LEU A 16 0.77 -1.06 -7.37
CA LEU A 16 1.72 -0.25 -8.13
C LEU A 16 2.80 0.36 -7.22
N LEU A 17 2.41 0.80 -6.02
CA LEU A 17 3.30 1.45 -5.07
C LEU A 17 4.41 0.54 -4.55
N VAL A 18 4.18 -0.76 -4.39
CA VAL A 18 5.25 -1.70 -3.97
C VAL A 18 6.33 -1.91 -5.04
N PHE A 19 6.10 -1.43 -6.26
CA PHE A 19 7.07 -1.43 -7.35
C PHE A 19 7.62 -0.05 -7.67
N ASP A 20 7.41 0.96 -6.81
CA ASP A 20 7.85 2.35 -7.04
C ASP A 20 7.40 2.87 -8.40
N ALA A 21 6.14 2.67 -8.75
CA ALA A 21 5.61 3.14 -10.03
C ALA A 21 5.70 4.65 -10.15
N ASP A 22 6.06 5.14 -11.34
CA ASP A 22 5.90 6.54 -11.73
C ASP A 22 4.62 6.74 -12.52
N VAL A 23 4.09 7.94 -12.51
CA VAL A 23 2.92 8.34 -13.30
C VAL A 23 3.20 9.57 -14.14
N THR A 24 2.73 9.55 -15.39
CA THR A 24 2.77 10.69 -16.28
C THR A 24 1.41 11.37 -16.32
N MET A 25 1.42 12.67 -16.09
CA MET A 25 0.26 13.55 -16.21
C MET A 25 0.48 14.56 -17.32
N ILE A 26 -0.57 14.90 -18.04
CA ILE A 26 -0.58 15.92 -19.09
C ILE A 26 -1.65 16.96 -18.74
N GLY A 27 -1.30 18.22 -18.78
CA GLY A 27 -2.17 19.35 -18.51
C GLY A 27 -1.87 20.55 -19.38
N PRO A 28 -2.52 21.70 -19.14
CA PRO A 28 -2.34 22.91 -19.95
C PRO A 28 -0.88 23.42 -20.00
N GLU A 29 -0.11 23.17 -18.95
CA GLU A 29 1.29 23.61 -18.86
C GLU A 29 2.31 22.57 -19.39
N GLY A 30 1.84 21.46 -19.93
CA GLY A 30 2.70 20.41 -20.48
C GLY A 30 2.55 19.06 -19.78
N SER A 31 3.61 18.26 -19.85
CA SER A 31 3.67 16.92 -19.29
C SER A 31 4.66 16.87 -18.13
N ARG A 32 4.30 16.15 -17.06
CA ARG A 32 5.19 15.83 -15.94
C ARG A 32 5.11 14.37 -15.57
N THR A 33 6.23 13.78 -15.14
CA THR A 33 6.29 12.42 -14.60
C THR A 33 6.82 12.50 -13.17
N VAL A 34 6.11 11.87 -12.24
CA VAL A 34 6.44 11.87 -10.81
C VAL A 34 6.18 10.49 -10.20
N PRO A 35 6.80 10.15 -9.06
CA PRO A 35 6.46 8.94 -8.32
C PRO A 35 4.97 8.89 -7.99
N LEU A 36 4.35 7.71 -8.15
CA LEU A 36 2.92 7.53 -7.84
C LEU A 36 2.60 7.91 -6.40
N ASN A 37 3.50 7.67 -5.46
CA ASN A 37 3.30 8.03 -4.07
C ASN A 37 3.12 9.55 -3.86
N ASP A 38 3.77 10.35 -4.68
CA ASP A 38 3.83 11.81 -4.53
C ASP A 38 2.58 12.54 -5.05
N ILE A 39 1.67 11.82 -5.73
CA ILE A 39 0.39 12.41 -6.15
C ILE A 39 -0.71 12.33 -5.11
N TYR A 40 -0.49 11.63 -3.99
CA TYR A 40 -1.50 11.47 -2.94
C TYR A 40 -1.33 12.48 -1.81
N THR A 41 -2.46 12.94 -1.27
CA THR A 41 -2.53 13.60 0.03
C THR A 41 -3.34 12.72 1.00
N ASP A 42 -3.16 12.91 2.30
CA ASP A 42 -3.98 12.23 3.32
C ASP A 42 -5.27 13.02 3.64
N ASP A 43 -5.85 13.70 2.63
CA ASP A 43 -7.14 14.38 2.72
C ASP A 43 -8.14 13.73 1.76
N GLY A 44 -9.16 13.09 2.29
CA GLY A 44 -10.16 12.37 1.50
C GLY A 44 -11.03 13.25 0.60
N ALA A 45 -11.09 14.57 0.82
CA ALA A 45 -11.80 15.52 -0.05
C ALA A 45 -10.94 15.96 -1.24
N ALA A 46 -9.61 15.92 -1.10
CA ALA A 46 -8.65 16.34 -2.12
C ALA A 46 -7.46 15.38 -2.14
N HIS A 47 -7.73 14.07 -2.29
CA HIS A 47 -6.74 13.01 -2.14
C HIS A 47 -5.69 12.93 -3.26
N LEU A 48 -5.81 13.72 -4.33
CA LEU A 48 -4.86 13.77 -5.44
C LEU A 48 -4.32 15.18 -5.66
N LEU A 49 -2.99 15.29 -5.82
CA LEU A 49 -2.27 16.49 -6.19
C LEU A 49 -2.24 16.69 -7.72
N LEU A 50 -3.42 16.69 -8.33
CA LEU A 50 -3.61 17.07 -9.73
C LEU A 50 -3.96 18.55 -9.81
N THR A 51 -3.36 19.27 -10.76
CA THR A 51 -3.78 20.63 -11.09
C THR A 51 -5.00 20.62 -12.00
N GLU A 52 -5.70 21.75 -12.05
CA GLU A 52 -6.88 21.86 -12.93
C GLU A 52 -6.53 21.58 -14.39
N GLY A 53 -7.26 20.67 -15.02
CA GLY A 53 -7.02 20.25 -16.40
C GLY A 53 -5.94 19.19 -16.59
N GLU A 54 -5.28 18.71 -15.53
CA GLU A 54 -4.37 17.57 -15.64
C GLU A 54 -5.12 16.24 -15.72
N ILE A 55 -4.61 15.35 -16.57
CA ILE A 55 -5.08 13.98 -16.76
C ILE A 55 -3.89 13.03 -16.60
N LEU A 56 -4.05 11.97 -15.78
CA LEU A 56 -3.09 10.88 -15.71
C LEU A 56 -3.21 10.04 -16.99
N THR A 57 -2.11 9.94 -17.72
CA THR A 57 -2.07 9.32 -19.06
C THR A 57 -1.29 8.02 -19.11
N ALA A 58 -0.33 7.82 -18.20
CA ALA A 58 0.48 6.62 -18.18
C ALA A 58 0.94 6.26 -16.76
N VAL A 59 1.15 4.97 -16.53
CA VAL A 59 1.81 4.42 -15.35
C VAL A 59 3.05 3.66 -15.83
N HIS A 60 4.20 3.97 -15.25
CA HIS A 60 5.47 3.35 -15.58
C HIS A 60 5.91 2.46 -14.42
N LEU A 61 6.14 1.18 -14.71
CA LEU A 61 6.63 0.22 -13.75
C LEU A 61 8.08 -0.14 -14.06
N PRO A 62 8.98 -0.11 -13.09
CA PRO A 62 10.31 -0.69 -13.25
C PRO A 62 10.21 -2.20 -13.41
N SER A 63 11.31 -2.83 -13.86
CA SER A 63 11.37 -4.30 -13.95
C SER A 63 11.17 -4.93 -12.56
N ALA A 64 10.25 -5.88 -12.49
CA ALA A 64 9.91 -6.61 -11.26
C ALA A 64 10.38 -8.09 -11.27
N GLN A 65 11.27 -8.45 -12.19
CA GLN A 65 11.66 -9.85 -12.44
C GLN A 65 12.24 -10.57 -11.21
N ASP A 66 12.91 -9.83 -10.31
CA ASP A 66 13.53 -10.41 -9.11
C ASP A 66 12.60 -10.40 -7.89
N TYR A 67 11.37 -9.91 -8.05
CA TYR A 67 10.43 -9.80 -6.93
C TYR A 67 9.39 -10.91 -6.95
N ARG A 68 9.15 -11.48 -5.77
CA ARG A 68 7.92 -12.20 -5.46
C ARG A 68 6.91 -11.18 -4.97
N SER A 69 5.71 -11.17 -5.52
CA SER A 69 4.69 -10.20 -5.12
C SER A 69 3.32 -10.83 -4.93
N GLY A 70 2.50 -10.17 -4.14
CA GLY A 70 1.13 -10.59 -3.89
C GLY A 70 0.28 -9.49 -3.30
N TYR A 71 -1.02 -9.61 -3.51
CA TYR A 71 -2.05 -8.73 -2.96
C TYR A 71 -3.16 -9.55 -2.32
N ALA A 72 -3.66 -9.09 -1.20
CA ALA A 72 -4.87 -9.62 -0.58
C ALA A 72 -5.69 -8.49 0.03
N LYS A 73 -7.02 -8.67 0.05
CA LYS A 73 -7.94 -7.74 0.72
C LYS A 73 -9.00 -8.49 1.53
N VAL A 74 -9.55 -7.80 2.50
CA VAL A 74 -10.80 -8.19 3.17
C VAL A 74 -11.90 -7.23 2.74
N ARG A 75 -13.04 -7.77 2.39
CA ARG A 75 -14.25 -7.05 1.96
C ARG A 75 -15.47 -7.59 2.70
N VAL A 76 -16.57 -6.84 2.69
CA VAL A 76 -17.80 -7.25 3.38
C VAL A 76 -18.59 -8.26 2.55
N ARG A 77 -18.62 -8.07 1.24
CA ARG A 77 -19.36 -8.92 0.29
C ARG A 77 -18.41 -9.77 -0.55
N ASP A 78 -18.85 -10.96 -0.96
CA ASP A 78 -18.05 -11.88 -1.78
C ASP A 78 -17.94 -11.47 -3.24
N SER A 79 -18.84 -10.64 -3.73
CA SER A 79 -18.80 -10.07 -5.07
C SER A 79 -17.85 -8.87 -5.17
N LEU A 80 -18.01 -8.02 -6.16
CA LEU A 80 -17.28 -6.77 -6.31
C LEU A 80 -17.56 -5.85 -5.12
N ASP A 81 -16.54 -5.53 -4.35
CA ASP A 81 -16.65 -4.66 -3.18
C ASP A 81 -15.34 -3.93 -2.87
N PHE A 82 -15.46 -2.77 -2.19
CA PHE A 82 -14.33 -2.01 -1.71
C PHE A 82 -13.59 -2.74 -0.57
N PRO A 83 -12.26 -2.62 -0.47
CA PRO A 83 -11.52 -3.20 0.64
C PRO A 83 -11.85 -2.50 1.96
N LEU A 84 -12.15 -3.27 2.99
CA LEU A 84 -12.06 -2.80 4.38
C LEU A 84 -10.62 -2.52 4.76
N ALA A 85 -9.72 -3.35 4.30
CA ALA A 85 -8.28 -3.19 4.25
C ALA A 85 -7.73 -4.08 3.14
N GLY A 86 -6.69 -3.62 2.47
CA GLY A 86 -5.91 -4.38 1.49
C GLY A 86 -4.42 -4.20 1.74
N ALA A 87 -3.64 -5.22 1.41
CA ALA A 87 -2.19 -5.21 1.51
C ALA A 87 -1.55 -5.77 0.25
N ALA A 88 -0.66 -5.00 -0.35
CA ALA A 88 0.28 -5.44 -1.38
C ALA A 88 1.66 -5.62 -0.76
N ILE A 89 2.37 -6.67 -1.17
CA ILE A 89 3.76 -6.91 -0.78
C ILE A 89 4.55 -7.27 -2.02
N ALA A 90 5.74 -6.68 -2.14
CA ALA A 90 6.79 -7.11 -3.05
C ALA A 90 8.05 -7.40 -2.22
N MET A 91 8.63 -8.58 -2.39
CA MET A 91 9.86 -8.95 -1.70
C MET A 91 10.88 -9.52 -2.67
N LYS A 92 12.13 -9.14 -2.44
CA LYS A 92 13.30 -9.68 -3.13
C LYS A 92 14.08 -10.53 -2.15
N MET A 93 14.40 -11.76 -2.57
CA MET A 93 15.14 -12.70 -1.76
C MET A 93 16.61 -12.72 -2.19
N GLY A 94 17.50 -12.63 -1.22
CA GLY A 94 18.94 -12.82 -1.39
C GLY A 94 19.41 -14.17 -0.82
N PRO A 95 20.71 -14.45 -0.90
CA PRO A 95 21.28 -15.72 -0.42
C PRO A 95 21.10 -15.95 1.09
N GLU A 96 21.05 -14.88 1.88
CA GLU A 96 20.96 -14.94 3.35
C GLU A 96 19.55 -14.71 3.90
N GLY A 97 18.59 -14.35 3.06
CA GLY A 97 17.22 -14.01 3.45
C GLY A 97 16.63 -12.88 2.62
N LEU A 98 15.79 -12.07 3.21
CA LEU A 98 15.21 -10.90 2.57
C LEU A 98 16.30 -9.90 2.17
N GLU A 99 16.41 -9.56 0.90
CA GLU A 99 17.19 -8.41 0.41
C GLU A 99 16.38 -7.13 0.56
N GLN A 100 15.09 -7.19 0.18
CA GLN A 100 14.17 -6.07 0.28
C GLN A 100 12.74 -6.57 0.49
N ILE A 101 11.94 -5.82 1.24
CA ILE A 101 10.50 -5.98 1.33
C ILE A 101 9.82 -4.62 1.29
N LYS A 102 8.83 -4.49 0.43
CA LYS A 102 7.96 -3.31 0.32
C LYS A 102 6.53 -3.72 0.62
N VAL A 103 5.84 -2.91 1.39
CA VAL A 103 4.45 -3.14 1.78
C VAL A 103 3.67 -1.86 1.52
N ALA A 104 2.57 -1.97 0.81
CA ALA A 104 1.61 -0.88 0.64
C ALA A 104 0.21 -1.32 1.05
N LEU A 105 -0.54 -0.40 1.63
CA LEU A 105 -1.83 -0.65 2.27
C LEU A 105 -2.91 0.27 1.70
N THR A 106 -4.15 -0.20 1.71
CA THR A 106 -5.35 0.57 1.35
C THR A 106 -6.48 0.33 2.35
N GLY A 107 -7.47 1.19 2.40
CA GLY A 107 -8.64 1.09 3.28
C GLY A 107 -8.40 1.58 4.70
N LEU A 108 -7.27 2.21 4.99
CA LEU A 108 -6.85 2.58 6.35
C LEU A 108 -6.77 4.09 6.56
N ASN A 109 -6.14 4.81 5.66
CA ASN A 109 -6.01 6.28 5.66
C ASN A 109 -6.78 6.87 4.47
N SER A 110 -6.77 8.19 4.34
CA SER A 110 -7.36 8.89 3.19
C SER A 110 -6.50 8.80 1.92
N CYS A 111 -5.30 8.21 2.02
CA CYS A 111 -4.42 7.86 0.91
C CYS A 111 -3.93 6.41 1.05
N PRO A 112 -3.38 5.79 0.00
CA PRO A 112 -2.64 4.54 0.14
C PRO A 112 -1.38 4.80 0.96
N ILE A 113 -0.98 3.83 1.79
CA ILE A 113 0.19 3.95 2.67
C ILE A 113 1.29 3.02 2.20
N VAL A 114 2.47 3.55 1.92
CA VAL A 114 3.70 2.76 1.78
C VAL A 114 4.36 2.68 3.15
N LEU A 115 4.54 1.45 3.66
CA LEU A 115 5.10 1.22 4.98
C LEU A 115 6.60 1.52 4.98
N THR A 116 7.03 2.41 5.86
CA THR A 116 8.44 2.78 6.05
C THR A 116 9.10 1.96 7.15
N GLY A 117 10.44 1.90 7.15
CA GLY A 117 11.22 1.14 8.14
C GLY A 117 11.33 -0.35 7.85
N THR A 118 10.92 -0.79 6.68
CA THR A 118 11.02 -2.19 6.24
C THR A 118 12.46 -2.63 5.97
N ASP A 119 13.40 -1.69 5.81
CA ASP A 119 14.85 -1.96 5.66
C ASP A 119 15.43 -2.73 6.84
N ALA A 120 14.84 -2.57 8.04
CA ALA A 120 15.23 -3.32 9.23
C ALA A 120 15.06 -4.85 9.06
N LEU A 121 14.39 -5.31 8.00
CA LEU A 121 14.18 -6.73 7.69
C LEU A 121 15.23 -7.29 6.74
N ALA A 122 16.16 -6.48 6.23
CA ALA A 122 17.25 -6.97 5.38
C ALA A 122 18.07 -8.04 6.13
N GLY A 123 18.36 -9.14 5.44
CA GLY A 123 19.06 -10.31 6.01
C GLY A 123 18.20 -11.24 6.88
N HIS A 124 16.96 -10.87 7.20
CA HIS A 124 16.07 -11.75 7.96
C HIS A 124 15.43 -12.83 7.06
N ARG A 125 15.19 -14.00 7.63
CA ARG A 125 14.27 -14.98 7.02
C ARG A 125 12.82 -14.50 7.23
N VAL A 126 11.93 -14.92 6.35
CA VAL A 126 10.48 -14.65 6.49
C VAL A 126 9.91 -15.63 7.53
N ASP A 127 10.15 -15.34 8.79
CA ASP A 127 9.70 -16.11 9.95
C ASP A 127 8.84 -15.27 10.89
N GLU A 128 8.37 -15.85 11.98
CA GLU A 128 7.57 -15.17 12.99
C GLU A 128 8.25 -13.93 13.56
N LYS A 129 9.59 -13.95 13.72
CA LYS A 129 10.35 -12.80 14.22
C LYS A 129 10.31 -11.64 13.24
N ALA A 130 10.59 -11.90 11.96
CA ALA A 130 10.51 -10.89 10.89
C ALA A 130 9.09 -10.34 10.74
N LEU A 131 8.06 -11.20 10.79
CA LEU A 131 6.66 -10.79 10.73
C LEU A 131 6.25 -9.93 11.91
N ASN A 132 6.76 -10.19 13.11
CA ASN A 132 6.50 -9.37 14.29
C ASN A 132 7.16 -7.98 14.15
N ILE A 133 8.40 -7.90 13.65
CA ILE A 133 9.07 -6.63 13.36
C ILE A 133 8.25 -5.85 12.32
N LEU A 134 7.88 -6.49 11.22
CA LEU A 134 7.12 -5.86 10.13
C LEU A 134 5.78 -5.30 10.60
N THR A 135 5.03 -6.10 11.34
CA THR A 135 3.70 -5.68 11.80
C THR A 135 3.75 -4.66 12.95
N ALA A 136 4.86 -4.59 13.70
CA ALA A 136 5.06 -3.56 14.72
C ALA A 136 5.25 -2.15 14.13
N LEU A 137 5.53 -2.03 12.83
CA LEU A 137 5.63 -0.73 12.14
C LEU A 137 4.25 -0.09 11.89
N LEU A 138 3.17 -0.89 11.82
CA LEU A 138 1.84 -0.41 11.41
C LEU A 138 1.23 0.64 12.36
N PRO A 139 1.19 0.44 13.69
CA PRO A 139 0.41 1.32 14.57
C PRO A 139 0.79 2.80 14.50
N LYS A 140 2.02 3.09 14.10
CA LYS A 140 2.53 4.46 13.97
C LYS A 140 2.25 5.10 12.62
N GLN A 141 1.87 4.32 11.62
CA GLN A 141 1.77 4.75 10.22
C GLN A 141 0.36 4.68 9.66
N ILE A 142 -0.57 3.99 10.36
CA ILE A 142 -1.96 3.86 9.94
C ILE A 142 -2.90 4.52 10.93
N GLN A 143 -3.90 5.25 10.41
CA GLN A 143 -4.89 5.97 11.20
C GLN A 143 -6.32 5.65 10.73
N PRO A 144 -6.75 4.36 10.81
CA PRO A 144 -8.07 3.98 10.34
C PRO A 144 -9.15 4.65 11.17
N MET A 145 -10.10 5.27 10.48
CA MET A 145 -11.25 5.93 11.09
C MET A 145 -12.40 4.94 11.35
N THR A 146 -13.27 5.29 12.28
CA THR A 146 -14.55 4.60 12.48
C THR A 146 -15.41 4.80 11.23
N SER A 147 -15.92 3.72 10.69
CA SER A 147 -16.95 3.77 9.64
C SER A 147 -18.23 3.14 10.17
N THR A 148 -19.33 3.32 9.45
CA THR A 148 -20.62 2.69 9.76
C THR A 148 -20.55 1.17 9.86
N MET A 149 -19.57 0.56 9.21
CA MET A 149 -19.44 -0.90 9.10
C MET A 149 -18.41 -1.51 10.06
N THR A 150 -17.37 -0.76 10.43
CA THR A 150 -16.24 -1.35 11.17
C THR A 150 -15.52 -0.36 12.08
N PRO A 151 -15.15 -0.77 13.30
CA PRO A 151 -14.32 0.04 14.17
C PRO A 151 -12.83 0.04 13.74
N PRO A 152 -12.06 1.08 14.12
CA PRO A 152 -10.64 1.21 13.74
C PRO A 152 -9.77 0.03 14.17
N GLY A 153 -10.02 -0.53 15.34
CA GLY A 153 -9.28 -1.69 15.87
C GLY A 153 -9.43 -2.94 15.02
N TYR A 154 -10.60 -3.15 14.43
CA TYR A 154 -10.82 -4.26 13.50
C TYR A 154 -10.02 -4.08 12.21
N ARG A 155 -10.02 -2.88 11.62
CA ARG A 155 -9.25 -2.59 10.41
C ARG A 155 -7.74 -2.78 10.63
N ARG A 156 -7.21 -2.33 11.79
CA ARG A 156 -5.80 -2.58 12.16
C ARG A 156 -5.48 -4.06 12.24
N LYS A 157 -6.33 -4.84 12.91
CA LYS A 157 -6.16 -6.29 13.03
C LYS A 157 -6.21 -6.99 11.67
N VAL A 158 -7.13 -6.58 10.80
CA VAL A 158 -7.24 -7.10 9.43
C VAL A 158 -5.97 -6.79 8.63
N ALA A 159 -5.48 -5.55 8.65
CA ALA A 159 -4.25 -5.16 7.96
C ALA A 159 -3.04 -5.99 8.43
N THR A 160 -2.88 -6.14 9.75
CA THR A 160 -1.84 -7.00 10.34
C THR A 160 -1.91 -8.43 9.81
N ASN A 161 -3.09 -9.03 9.83
CA ASN A 161 -3.28 -10.42 9.37
C ASN A 161 -3.06 -10.57 7.86
N LEU A 162 -3.46 -9.57 7.06
CA LEU A 162 -3.23 -9.58 5.61
C LEU A 162 -1.74 -9.54 5.29
N ILE A 163 -0.97 -8.68 5.94
CA ILE A 163 0.49 -8.61 5.76
C ILE A 163 1.12 -9.97 6.07
N ARG A 164 0.80 -10.56 7.21
CA ARG A 164 1.33 -11.89 7.59
C ARG A 164 0.99 -12.95 6.56
N LYS A 165 -0.29 -13.02 6.16
CA LYS A 165 -0.79 -13.99 5.18
C LYS A 165 -0.08 -13.85 3.83
N VAL A 166 0.02 -12.63 3.30
CA VAL A 166 0.66 -12.40 2.00
C VAL A 166 2.16 -12.69 2.09
N ALA A 167 2.87 -12.21 3.11
CA ALA A 167 4.30 -12.45 3.27
C ALA A 167 4.63 -13.95 3.35
N LEU A 168 3.89 -14.71 4.15
CA LEU A 168 4.07 -16.16 4.23
C LEU A 168 3.80 -16.86 2.89
N SER A 169 2.71 -16.50 2.20
CA SER A 169 2.38 -17.10 0.91
C SER A 169 3.42 -16.83 -0.19
N LEU A 170 4.20 -15.77 -0.06
CA LEU A 170 5.28 -15.44 -0.98
C LEU A 170 6.60 -16.16 -0.61
N ASN A 171 6.80 -16.48 0.66
CA ASN A 171 7.95 -17.24 1.11
C ASN A 171 7.91 -18.70 0.64
N ASP A 172 6.71 -19.27 0.53
CA ASP A 172 6.48 -20.66 0.13
C ASP A 172 6.58 -20.90 -1.39
N ARG A 173 6.83 -19.86 -2.18
CA ARG A 173 7.03 -19.90 -3.64
C ARG A 173 8.51 -19.91 -3.99
#